data_6ea3895dc4ae6b53cbd627de27c7f8d2
#
_entry.id   6ea3895dc4ae6b53cbd627de27c7f8d2
#
_cell.length_a   1.000
_cell.length_b   1.000
_cell.length_c   1.000
_cell.angle_alpha   90.00
_cell.angle_beta   90.00
_cell.angle_gamma   90.00
#
_symmetry.space_group_name_H-M   'P 1'
#
loop_
_entity.id
_entity.type
_entity.pdbx_description
1 polymer ?
#
loop_
_entity_poly.entity_id
_entity_poly.type
_entity_poly.pdbx_seq_one_letter_code
_entity_poly.pdbx_strand_id
1 'polypeptide(L)'
;ELPRHCPVCGSDVIRPPGEAVARCTGGLYCPAQRKESLRHFASRRAMDIEGLGEKLVDQLVELDLVHEPADLYHLEAEQLAALERMGEKSAANVIAALERSKATTFARFIYALGIREVGEATAAALAARFNRIEDLEGDTTAVEGVGPVVAAHIAGFLAQAHNREAIQRLIEAGVHWPETTGSTEAGDRPLEGKTIVITGTLARPREAVKAQLESLGAKVTGSVSGRTDYVLAGAEAGSKLEKARDLGVRVIDEADLAALVTGQESSGQD
;
A
#
# COMPACT_ATOMS: atom_id res chain seq x y z
N GLU A 1 6.49 -30.21 24.49
CA GLU A 1 7.00 -28.83 24.27
C GLU A 1 6.81 -28.46 22.79
N LEU A 2 6.43 -27.22 22.53
CA LEU A 2 6.34 -26.72 21.15
C LEU A 2 7.77 -26.49 20.62
N PRO A 3 8.04 -26.81 19.33
CA PRO A 3 9.33 -26.54 18.74
C PRO A 3 9.61 -25.02 18.69
N ARG A 4 10.86 -24.62 18.91
CA ARG A 4 11.29 -23.21 18.77
C ARG A 4 11.45 -22.82 17.30
N HIS A 5 11.75 -23.79 16.45
CA HIS A 5 11.94 -23.61 15.02
C HIS A 5 10.99 -24.53 14.23
N CYS A 6 10.52 -24.06 13.10
CA CYS A 6 9.66 -24.82 12.22
C CYS A 6 10.43 -26.06 11.66
N PRO A 7 9.90 -27.27 11.81
CA PRO A 7 10.57 -28.48 11.32
C PRO A 7 10.65 -28.55 9.79
N VAL A 8 9.92 -27.70 9.07
CA VAL A 8 9.87 -27.68 7.60
C VAL A 8 10.82 -26.64 7.01
N CYS A 9 10.85 -25.42 7.56
CA CYS A 9 11.62 -24.32 6.97
C CYS A 9 12.69 -23.71 7.90
N GLY A 10 12.78 -24.18 9.16
CA GLY A 10 13.76 -23.64 10.12
C GLY A 10 13.43 -22.28 10.73
N SER A 11 12.42 -21.56 10.20
CA SER A 11 12.00 -20.26 10.75
C SER A 11 11.52 -20.36 12.19
N ASP A 12 11.61 -19.25 12.92
CA ASP A 12 11.13 -19.21 14.30
C ASP A 12 9.65 -19.58 14.41
N VAL A 13 9.31 -20.26 15.48
CA VAL A 13 7.93 -20.53 15.90
C VAL A 13 7.61 -19.63 17.08
N ILE A 14 6.77 -18.64 16.86
CA ILE A 14 6.40 -17.66 17.87
C ILE A 14 4.96 -17.87 18.37
N ARG A 15 4.75 -17.56 19.63
CA ARG A 15 3.44 -17.45 20.23
C ARG A 15 3.36 -16.10 20.96
N PRO A 16 2.77 -15.08 20.33
CA PRO A 16 2.62 -13.77 20.95
C PRO A 16 1.87 -13.82 22.28
N PRO A 17 2.12 -12.90 23.20
CA PRO A 17 1.39 -12.81 24.45
C PRO A 17 -0.13 -12.72 24.19
N GLY A 18 -0.90 -13.59 24.86
CA GLY A 18 -2.36 -13.66 24.69
C GLY A 18 -2.86 -14.60 23.59
N GLU A 19 -1.98 -15.17 22.76
CA GLU A 19 -2.39 -16.20 21.78
C GLU A 19 -2.25 -17.62 22.33
N ALA A 20 -3.23 -18.47 21.98
CA ALA A 20 -3.24 -19.87 22.37
C ALA A 20 -2.32 -20.75 21.50
N VAL A 21 -2.03 -20.33 20.25
CA VAL A 21 -1.37 -21.13 19.23
C VAL A 21 -0.04 -20.52 18.83
N ALA A 22 1.02 -21.34 18.85
CA ALA A 22 2.31 -20.97 18.27
C ALA A 22 2.33 -21.26 16.77
N ARG A 23 3.02 -20.39 15.98
CA ARG A 23 3.04 -20.48 14.53
C ARG A 23 4.42 -20.16 13.97
N CYS A 24 4.71 -20.78 12.83
CA CYS A 24 5.91 -20.50 12.05
C CYS A 24 5.85 -19.10 11.43
N THR A 25 6.93 -18.34 11.53
CA THR A 25 7.10 -17.00 10.96
C THR A 25 7.58 -17.02 9.49
N GLY A 26 7.79 -18.20 8.92
CA GLY A 26 8.35 -18.39 7.58
C GLY A 26 7.43 -17.96 6.42
N GLY A 27 6.21 -17.48 6.70
CA GLY A 27 5.28 -16.82 5.77
C GLY A 27 5.38 -17.25 4.31
N LEU A 28 5.93 -16.38 3.49
CA LEU A 28 6.06 -16.56 2.04
C LEU A 28 7.01 -17.71 1.63
N TYR A 29 7.97 -18.03 2.48
CA TYR A 29 9.02 -19.02 2.17
C TYR A 29 8.66 -20.44 2.59
N CYS A 30 7.88 -20.62 3.67
CA CYS A 30 7.65 -21.93 4.26
C CYS A 30 6.91 -22.91 3.31
N PRO A 31 7.51 -24.05 2.90
CA PRO A 31 6.86 -25.02 2.01
C PRO A 31 5.52 -25.53 2.51
N ALA A 32 5.34 -25.64 3.84
CA ALA A 32 4.07 -26.06 4.44
C ALA A 32 2.95 -25.01 4.29
N GLN A 33 3.29 -23.75 4.07
CA GLN A 33 2.32 -22.65 3.89
C GLN A 33 2.23 -22.21 2.41
N ARG A 34 3.08 -22.72 1.53
CA ARG A 34 3.29 -22.26 0.15
C ARG A 34 1.99 -22.11 -0.64
N LYS A 35 1.17 -23.13 -0.74
CA LYS A 35 -0.07 -23.09 -1.51
C LYS A 35 -1.00 -21.97 -1.01
N GLU A 36 -1.17 -21.88 0.30
CA GLU A 36 -2.05 -20.88 0.91
C GLU A 36 -1.48 -19.46 0.75
N SER A 37 -0.16 -19.28 0.92
CA SER A 37 0.51 -18.00 0.69
C SER A 37 0.36 -17.53 -0.76
N LEU A 38 0.51 -18.41 -1.74
CA LEU A 38 0.33 -18.09 -3.16
C LEU A 38 -1.13 -17.75 -3.49
N ARG A 39 -2.10 -18.48 -2.93
CA ARG A 39 -3.55 -18.18 -3.07
C ARG A 39 -3.89 -16.81 -2.48
N HIS A 40 -3.40 -16.54 -1.27
CA HIS A 40 -3.57 -15.24 -0.63
C HIS A 40 -2.97 -14.12 -1.46
N PHE A 41 -1.69 -14.29 -1.88
CA PHE A 41 -0.98 -13.32 -2.70
C PHE A 41 -1.70 -13.00 -4.01
N ALA A 42 -2.23 -14.01 -4.70
CA ALA A 42 -2.95 -13.85 -5.96
C ALA A 42 -4.37 -13.31 -5.80
N SER A 43 -4.92 -13.32 -4.58
CA SER A 43 -6.32 -12.99 -4.33
C SER A 43 -6.69 -11.57 -4.78
N ARG A 44 -7.99 -11.37 -5.08
CA ARG A 44 -8.54 -10.08 -5.54
C ARG A 44 -8.23 -8.90 -4.62
N ARG A 45 -8.12 -9.15 -3.31
CA ARG A 45 -7.81 -8.11 -2.31
C ARG A 45 -6.33 -7.84 -2.17
N ALA A 46 -5.48 -8.79 -2.57
CA ALA A 46 -4.03 -8.67 -2.60
C ALA A 46 -3.55 -8.19 -3.98
N MET A 47 -2.82 -9.01 -4.74
CA MET A 47 -2.25 -8.61 -6.03
C MET A 47 -3.23 -8.71 -7.19
N ASP A 48 -4.42 -9.30 -7.00
CA ASP A 48 -5.51 -9.42 -8.00
C ASP A 48 -5.06 -10.08 -9.32
N ILE A 49 -4.44 -11.23 -9.20
CA ILE A 49 -3.94 -11.99 -10.35
C ILE A 49 -5.07 -12.88 -10.88
N GLU A 50 -5.83 -12.32 -11.83
CA GLU A 50 -6.96 -13.02 -12.43
C GLU A 50 -6.49 -14.28 -13.16
N GLY A 51 -7.22 -15.38 -12.98
CA GLY A 51 -6.91 -16.69 -13.56
C GLY A 51 -5.98 -17.55 -12.71
N LEU A 52 -5.28 -17.00 -11.72
CA LEU A 52 -4.44 -17.76 -10.80
C LEU A 52 -5.28 -18.28 -9.61
N GLY A 53 -6.20 -19.20 -9.91
CA GLY A 53 -7.06 -19.84 -8.92
C GLY A 53 -6.42 -21.04 -8.23
N GLU A 54 -7.15 -21.61 -7.26
CA GLU A 54 -6.69 -22.71 -6.40
C GLU A 54 -6.07 -23.87 -7.18
N LYS A 55 -6.77 -24.35 -8.23
CA LYS A 55 -6.31 -25.50 -9.04
C LYS A 55 -5.01 -25.23 -9.79
N LEU A 56 -4.83 -24.00 -10.29
CA LEU A 56 -3.60 -23.63 -10.98
C LEU A 56 -2.45 -23.50 -9.98
N VAL A 57 -2.68 -22.87 -8.83
CA VAL A 57 -1.67 -22.80 -7.75
C VAL A 57 -1.24 -24.22 -7.31
N ASP A 58 -2.20 -25.16 -7.18
CA ASP A 58 -1.89 -26.54 -6.83
C ASP A 58 -0.98 -27.21 -7.87
N GLN A 59 -1.29 -27.07 -9.17
CA GLN A 59 -0.46 -27.63 -10.24
C GLN A 59 0.94 -27.01 -10.26
N LEU A 60 1.04 -25.67 -10.15
CA LEU A 60 2.32 -24.96 -10.15
C LEU A 60 3.24 -25.43 -9.01
N VAL A 61 2.67 -25.64 -7.82
CA VAL A 61 3.43 -26.11 -6.66
C VAL A 61 3.77 -27.60 -6.78
N GLU A 62 2.84 -28.46 -7.24
CA GLU A 62 3.05 -29.90 -7.36
C GLU A 62 4.05 -30.25 -8.47
N LEU A 63 4.13 -29.44 -9.52
CA LEU A 63 5.11 -29.57 -10.60
C LEU A 63 6.43 -28.83 -10.33
N ASP A 64 6.59 -28.29 -9.12
CA ASP A 64 7.80 -27.58 -8.67
C ASP A 64 8.18 -26.35 -9.53
N LEU A 65 7.17 -25.75 -10.18
CA LEU A 65 7.32 -24.55 -11.02
C LEU A 65 7.35 -23.27 -10.22
N VAL A 66 6.73 -23.25 -9.02
CA VAL A 66 6.62 -22.08 -8.16
C VAL A 66 6.88 -22.47 -6.71
N HIS A 67 7.87 -21.86 -6.09
CA HIS A 67 8.24 -22.04 -4.69
C HIS A 67 7.83 -20.87 -3.80
N GLU A 68 7.81 -19.66 -4.36
CA GLU A 68 7.46 -18.42 -3.69
C GLU A 68 6.73 -17.45 -4.64
N PRO A 69 6.09 -16.38 -4.13
CA PRO A 69 5.34 -15.45 -4.97
C PRO A 69 6.14 -14.78 -6.10
N ALA A 70 7.44 -14.57 -5.92
CA ALA A 70 8.30 -13.96 -6.94
C ALA A 70 8.44 -14.85 -8.20
N ASP A 71 8.40 -16.18 -8.03
CA ASP A 71 8.51 -17.13 -9.15
C ASP A 71 7.32 -17.01 -10.11
N LEU A 72 6.16 -16.55 -9.65
CA LEU A 72 4.99 -16.31 -10.49
C LEU A 72 5.29 -15.35 -11.64
N TYR A 73 6.14 -14.38 -11.42
CA TYR A 73 6.50 -13.34 -12.42
C TYR A 73 7.54 -13.80 -13.43
N HIS A 74 8.07 -15.02 -13.27
CA HIS A 74 9.00 -15.67 -14.19
C HIS A 74 8.35 -16.79 -15.02
N LEU A 75 7.04 -17.02 -14.85
CA LEU A 75 6.30 -18.01 -15.61
C LEU A 75 6.14 -17.58 -17.08
N GLU A 76 6.29 -18.52 -17.98
CA GLU A 76 6.11 -18.34 -19.41
C GLU A 76 4.76 -18.89 -19.88
N ALA A 77 4.18 -18.30 -20.93
CA ALA A 77 2.87 -18.71 -21.45
C ALA A 77 2.87 -20.16 -21.91
N GLU A 78 3.96 -20.64 -22.51
CA GLU A 78 4.15 -22.01 -22.98
C GLU A 78 4.14 -23.01 -21.83
N GLN A 79 4.78 -22.68 -20.70
CA GLN A 79 4.76 -23.50 -19.49
C GLN A 79 3.34 -23.65 -18.95
N LEU A 80 2.60 -22.54 -18.89
CA LEU A 80 1.21 -22.54 -18.42
C LEU A 80 0.30 -23.30 -19.38
N ALA A 81 0.46 -23.13 -20.70
CA ALA A 81 -0.36 -23.82 -21.71
C ALA A 81 -0.18 -25.33 -21.70
N ALA A 82 0.96 -25.83 -21.20
CA ALA A 82 1.23 -27.27 -21.05
C ALA A 82 0.53 -27.91 -19.83
N LEU A 83 -0.05 -27.08 -18.92
CA LEU A 83 -0.73 -27.57 -17.73
C LEU A 83 -2.12 -28.15 -18.04
N GLU A 84 -2.59 -29.03 -17.14
CA GLU A 84 -3.91 -29.66 -17.31
C GLU A 84 -5.03 -28.59 -17.33
N ARG A 85 -5.89 -28.66 -18.34
CA ARG A 85 -7.04 -27.76 -18.57
C ARG A 85 -6.67 -26.30 -18.80
N MET A 86 -5.41 -26.03 -19.15
CA MET A 86 -4.93 -24.70 -19.50
C MET A 86 -4.69 -24.62 -21.00
N GLY A 87 -5.45 -23.80 -21.71
CA GLY A 87 -5.22 -23.51 -23.13
C GLY A 87 -4.39 -22.26 -23.34
N GLU A 88 -3.82 -22.07 -24.53
CA GLU A 88 -2.98 -20.91 -24.88
C GLU A 88 -3.61 -19.57 -24.50
N LYS A 89 -4.90 -19.38 -24.79
CA LYS A 89 -5.61 -18.14 -24.44
C LYS A 89 -5.68 -17.90 -22.92
N SER A 90 -5.93 -18.96 -22.14
CA SER A 90 -5.98 -18.86 -20.68
C SER A 90 -4.61 -18.58 -20.10
N ALA A 91 -3.56 -19.24 -20.62
CA ALA A 91 -2.18 -19.00 -20.26
C ALA A 91 -1.78 -17.54 -20.53
N ALA A 92 -2.06 -17.04 -21.73
CA ALA A 92 -1.79 -15.65 -22.09
C ALA A 92 -2.54 -14.63 -21.16
N ASN A 93 -3.78 -14.94 -20.78
CA ASN A 93 -4.54 -14.11 -19.85
C ASN A 93 -3.90 -14.06 -18.44
N VAL A 94 -3.40 -15.21 -17.94
CA VAL A 94 -2.70 -15.27 -16.65
C VAL A 94 -1.41 -14.44 -16.70
N ILE A 95 -0.59 -14.59 -17.76
CA ILE A 95 0.63 -13.78 -17.94
C ILE A 95 0.29 -12.29 -17.97
N ALA A 96 -0.74 -11.89 -18.73
CA ALA A 96 -1.19 -10.50 -18.77
C ALA A 96 -1.69 -10.00 -17.40
N ALA A 97 -2.32 -10.86 -16.59
CA ALA A 97 -2.75 -10.53 -15.24
C ALA A 97 -1.54 -10.37 -14.30
N LEU A 98 -0.52 -11.23 -14.40
CA LEU A 98 0.74 -11.10 -13.68
C LEU A 98 1.43 -9.78 -14.01
N GLU A 99 1.56 -9.41 -15.29
CA GLU A 99 2.16 -8.13 -15.68
C GLU A 99 1.38 -6.93 -15.13
N ARG A 100 0.04 -6.95 -15.21
CA ARG A 100 -0.78 -5.88 -14.62
C ARG A 100 -0.62 -5.76 -13.11
N SER A 101 -0.46 -6.88 -12.41
CA SER A 101 -0.33 -6.90 -10.95
C SER A 101 0.97 -6.29 -10.43
N LYS A 102 2.00 -6.14 -11.28
CA LYS A 102 3.25 -5.47 -10.89
C LYS A 102 3.02 -4.01 -10.47
N ALA A 103 2.09 -3.30 -11.11
CA ALA A 103 1.69 -1.95 -10.72
C ALA A 103 0.57 -2.03 -9.67
N THR A 104 0.92 -1.92 -8.40
CA THR A 104 -0.01 -2.08 -7.27
C THR A 104 -0.01 -0.83 -6.37
N THR A 105 -0.59 -0.92 -5.18
CA THR A 105 -0.46 0.08 -4.11
C THR A 105 0.32 -0.51 -2.95
N PHE A 106 1.01 0.33 -2.17
CA PHE A 106 1.77 -0.14 -1.01
C PHE A 106 0.87 -0.88 0.00
N ALA A 107 -0.37 -0.42 0.20
CA ALA A 107 -1.35 -1.10 1.05
C ALA A 107 -1.66 -2.53 0.57
N ARG A 108 -1.90 -2.71 -0.72
CA ARG A 108 -2.16 -4.03 -1.31
C ARG A 108 -0.94 -4.93 -1.23
N PHE A 109 0.25 -4.38 -1.46
CA PHE A 109 1.50 -5.11 -1.32
C PHE A 109 1.71 -5.61 0.12
N ILE A 110 1.57 -4.72 1.13
CA ILE A 110 1.63 -5.12 2.56
C ILE A 110 0.62 -6.24 2.86
N TYR A 111 -0.62 -6.09 2.40
CA TYR A 111 -1.65 -7.12 2.60
C TYR A 111 -1.27 -8.44 1.91
N ALA A 112 -0.72 -8.37 0.70
CA ALA A 112 -0.31 -9.55 -0.09
C ALA A 112 0.82 -10.36 0.56
N LEU A 113 1.67 -9.74 1.39
CA LEU A 113 2.70 -10.44 2.16
C LEU A 113 2.12 -11.46 3.15
N GLY A 114 0.82 -11.38 3.48
CA GLY A 114 0.15 -12.32 4.37
C GLY A 114 0.66 -12.29 5.81
N ILE A 115 1.17 -11.15 6.26
CA ILE A 115 1.60 -10.97 7.65
C ILE A 115 0.40 -11.17 8.58
N ARG A 116 0.56 -12.01 9.57
CA ARG A 116 -0.52 -12.35 10.51
C ARG A 116 -1.09 -11.10 11.16
N GLU A 117 -2.42 -11.09 11.36
CA GLU A 117 -3.20 -9.98 11.92
C GLU A 117 -3.11 -8.66 11.13
N VAL A 118 -2.41 -8.66 9.99
CA VAL A 118 -2.38 -7.53 9.07
C VAL A 118 -3.45 -7.74 8.00
N GLY A 119 -4.65 -7.24 8.27
CA GLY A 119 -5.76 -7.21 7.31
C GLY A 119 -5.69 -5.98 6.39
N GLU A 120 -6.64 -5.86 5.45
CA GLU A 120 -6.73 -4.73 4.50
C GLU A 120 -6.72 -3.36 5.21
N ALA A 121 -7.51 -3.20 6.29
CA ALA A 121 -7.57 -1.95 7.04
C ALA A 121 -6.22 -1.60 7.70
N THR A 122 -5.57 -2.59 8.31
CA THR A 122 -4.23 -2.41 8.92
C THR A 122 -3.19 -2.10 7.86
N ALA A 123 -3.19 -2.80 6.73
CA ALA A 123 -2.29 -2.54 5.61
C ALA A 123 -2.49 -1.12 5.04
N ALA A 124 -3.74 -0.65 4.94
CA ALA A 124 -4.05 0.71 4.52
C ALA A 124 -3.55 1.76 5.52
N ALA A 125 -3.72 1.52 6.83
CA ALA A 125 -3.22 2.41 7.88
C ALA A 125 -1.67 2.49 7.88
N LEU A 126 -1.00 1.34 7.70
CA LEU A 126 0.47 1.30 7.55
C LEU A 126 0.92 2.06 6.29
N ALA A 127 0.26 1.86 5.15
CA ALA A 127 0.60 2.54 3.90
C ALA A 127 0.29 4.04 3.90
N ALA A 128 -0.62 4.51 4.76
CA ALA A 128 -0.85 5.93 4.97
C ALA A 128 0.29 6.62 5.73
N ARG A 129 1.07 5.84 6.51
CA ARG A 129 2.17 6.35 7.33
C ARG A 129 3.54 6.10 6.72
N PHE A 130 3.70 4.97 6.04
CA PHE A 130 4.96 4.48 5.49
C PHE A 130 4.83 4.30 3.98
N ASN A 131 5.96 4.46 3.26
CA ASN A 131 6.00 4.26 1.80
C ASN A 131 6.96 3.15 1.39
N ARG A 132 7.80 2.69 2.30
CA ARG A 132 8.84 1.70 2.06
C ARG A 132 8.67 0.54 3.03
N ILE A 133 9.06 -0.63 2.59
CA ILE A 133 8.96 -1.85 3.41
C ILE A 133 9.94 -1.79 4.60
N GLU A 134 11.08 -1.17 4.41
CA GLU A 134 12.11 -1.00 5.44
C GLU A 134 11.62 -0.14 6.62
N ASP A 135 10.71 0.80 6.36
CA ASP A 135 10.12 1.65 7.39
C ASP A 135 9.27 0.85 8.40
N LEU A 136 8.77 -0.33 7.98
CA LEU A 136 8.00 -1.23 8.84
C LEU A 136 8.87 -2.03 9.81
N GLU A 137 10.20 -1.98 9.69
CA GLU A 137 11.13 -2.58 10.67
C GLU A 137 11.19 -1.75 11.96
N GLY A 138 10.74 -0.49 11.93
CA GLY A 138 10.67 0.42 13.06
C GLY A 138 9.47 0.20 13.97
N ASP A 139 9.18 1.19 14.81
CA ASP A 139 8.01 1.15 15.69
C ASP A 139 6.72 1.42 14.91
N THR A 140 5.96 0.36 14.65
CA THR A 140 4.66 0.45 13.98
C THR A 140 3.50 0.69 14.95
N THR A 141 3.71 0.70 16.26
CA THR A 141 2.63 0.90 17.26
C THR A 141 2.06 2.32 17.26
N ALA A 142 2.78 3.27 16.68
CA ALA A 142 2.30 4.65 16.48
C ALA A 142 1.22 4.78 15.39
N VAL A 143 0.96 3.70 14.62
CA VAL A 143 -0.08 3.68 13.58
C VAL A 143 -1.42 3.32 14.22
N GLU A 144 -2.46 4.10 13.96
CA GLU A 144 -3.80 3.84 14.46
C GLU A 144 -4.29 2.44 14.03
N GLY A 145 -4.78 1.65 14.97
CA GLY A 145 -5.22 0.27 14.74
C GLY A 145 -4.10 -0.78 14.76
N VAL A 146 -2.84 -0.40 14.98
CA VAL A 146 -1.72 -1.32 15.14
C VAL A 146 -1.39 -1.46 16.63
N GLY A 147 -1.93 -2.50 17.26
CA GLY A 147 -1.60 -2.83 18.64
C GLY A 147 -0.27 -3.60 18.78
N PRO A 148 0.22 -3.80 20.03
CA PRO A 148 1.49 -4.49 20.28
C PRO A 148 1.58 -5.90 19.66
N VAL A 149 0.46 -6.62 19.56
CA VAL A 149 0.41 -7.96 18.94
C VAL A 149 0.66 -7.89 17.46
N VAL A 150 0.00 -6.95 16.76
CA VAL A 150 0.18 -6.74 15.32
C VAL A 150 1.59 -6.28 15.01
N ALA A 151 2.12 -5.32 15.78
CA ALA A 151 3.49 -4.85 15.65
C ALA A 151 4.52 -5.98 15.83
N ALA A 152 4.30 -6.87 16.82
CA ALA A 152 5.15 -8.04 17.04
C ALA A 152 5.12 -9.02 15.84
N HIS A 153 3.96 -9.19 15.18
CA HIS A 153 3.87 -10.02 13.97
C HIS A 153 4.61 -9.40 12.79
N ILE A 154 4.49 -8.08 12.59
CA ILE A 154 5.22 -7.36 11.54
C ILE A 154 6.73 -7.50 11.76
N ALA A 155 7.21 -7.16 12.96
CA ALA A 155 8.62 -7.26 13.31
C ALA A 155 9.15 -8.70 13.17
N GLY A 156 8.39 -9.70 13.67
CA GLY A 156 8.77 -11.11 13.56
C GLY A 156 8.84 -11.63 12.13
N PHE A 157 7.96 -11.14 11.25
CA PHE A 157 7.96 -11.48 9.82
C PHE A 157 9.18 -10.86 9.11
N LEU A 158 9.46 -9.59 9.34
CA LEU A 158 10.57 -8.87 8.71
C LEU A 158 11.94 -9.25 9.30
N ALA A 159 11.99 -9.77 10.52
CA ALA A 159 13.24 -10.30 11.12
C ALA A 159 13.76 -11.54 10.39
N GLN A 160 12.89 -12.29 9.69
CA GLN A 160 13.31 -13.49 8.94
C GLN A 160 13.99 -13.09 7.62
N ALA A 161 15.27 -13.48 7.45
CA ALA A 161 16.06 -13.15 6.27
C ALA A 161 15.38 -13.58 4.97
N HIS A 162 14.84 -14.80 4.92
CA HIS A 162 14.16 -15.31 3.72
C HIS A 162 12.86 -14.57 3.36
N ASN A 163 12.14 -13.98 4.33
CA ASN A 163 11.00 -13.13 4.00
C ASN A 163 11.46 -11.82 3.36
N ARG A 164 12.56 -11.22 3.85
CA ARG A 164 13.16 -10.04 3.21
C ARG A 164 13.68 -10.35 1.81
N GLU A 165 14.33 -11.51 1.63
CA GLU A 165 14.78 -11.99 0.32
C GLU A 165 13.60 -12.19 -0.64
N ALA A 166 12.50 -12.80 -0.20
CA ALA A 166 11.29 -12.97 -1.01
C ALA A 166 10.67 -11.61 -1.41
N ILE A 167 10.63 -10.64 -0.50
CA ILE A 167 10.20 -9.26 -0.79
C ILE A 167 11.12 -8.62 -1.84
N GLN A 168 12.43 -8.72 -1.65
CA GLN A 168 13.41 -8.16 -2.58
C GLN A 168 13.25 -8.75 -3.97
N ARG A 169 13.06 -10.07 -4.10
CA ARG A 169 12.81 -10.74 -5.38
C ARG A 169 11.50 -10.29 -6.05
N LEU A 170 10.45 -9.99 -5.28
CA LEU A 170 9.23 -9.39 -5.81
C LEU A 170 9.48 -8.01 -6.43
N ILE A 171 10.26 -7.17 -5.75
CA ILE A 171 10.65 -5.84 -6.25
C ILE A 171 11.54 -5.97 -7.50
N GLU A 172 12.50 -6.89 -7.51
CA GLU A 172 13.36 -7.19 -8.66
C GLU A 172 12.57 -7.75 -9.86
N ALA A 173 11.50 -8.50 -9.61
CA ALA A 173 10.58 -8.97 -10.64
C ALA A 173 9.71 -7.85 -11.25
N GLY A 174 9.82 -6.62 -10.71
CA GLY A 174 9.15 -5.42 -11.22
C GLY A 174 7.89 -5.03 -10.47
N VAL A 175 7.58 -5.63 -9.32
CA VAL A 175 6.48 -5.17 -8.46
C VAL A 175 6.84 -3.80 -7.90
N HIS A 176 5.96 -2.82 -8.11
CA HIS A 176 6.17 -1.44 -7.70
C HIS A 176 4.85 -0.76 -7.34
N TRP A 177 4.95 0.29 -6.58
CA TRP A 177 3.84 1.19 -6.25
C TRP A 177 4.30 2.64 -6.41
N PRO A 178 3.36 3.57 -6.67
CA PRO A 178 3.69 4.97 -6.69
C PRO A 178 4.29 5.37 -5.34
N GLU A 179 5.50 5.90 -5.34
CA GLU A 179 5.97 6.62 -4.16
C GLU A 179 4.99 7.77 -3.95
N THR A 180 4.15 7.65 -2.92
CA THR A 180 3.47 8.83 -2.42
C THR A 180 4.59 9.75 -1.96
N THR A 181 4.79 10.86 -2.67
CA THR A 181 5.64 11.97 -2.22
C THR A 181 5.01 12.54 -0.95
N GLY A 182 5.16 11.83 0.15
CA GLY A 182 4.44 12.05 1.40
C GLY A 182 5.07 11.38 2.61
N SER A 183 6.32 10.90 2.54
CA SER A 183 7.11 10.70 3.75
C SER A 183 7.90 11.98 4.04
N THR A 184 7.21 13.04 4.36
CA THR A 184 7.78 13.98 5.31
C THR A 184 7.88 13.24 6.64
N GLU A 185 9.06 13.25 7.22
CA GLU A 185 9.33 12.86 8.60
C GLU A 185 8.18 13.29 9.51
N ALA A 186 7.91 12.53 10.57
CA ALA A 186 6.87 12.86 11.54
C ALA A 186 7.13 14.26 12.12
N GLY A 187 6.62 15.29 11.44
CA GLY A 187 6.85 16.68 11.80
C GLY A 187 6.22 17.68 10.83
N ASP A 188 6.08 17.37 9.57
CA ASP A 188 5.65 18.38 8.60
C ASP A 188 4.32 18.01 7.93
N ARG A 189 3.22 18.32 8.64
CA ARG A 189 1.90 18.49 8.04
C ARG A 189 1.67 19.99 7.87
N PRO A 190 2.19 20.63 6.80
CA PRO A 190 2.20 22.08 6.67
C PRO A 190 0.79 22.70 6.67
N LEU A 191 -0.23 21.87 6.47
CA LEU A 191 -1.63 22.27 6.44
C LEU A 191 -2.44 21.68 7.61
N GLU A 192 -1.78 21.18 8.66
CA GLU A 192 -2.49 20.63 9.82
C GLU A 192 -3.35 21.69 10.50
N GLY A 193 -4.61 21.34 10.77
CA GLY A 193 -5.60 22.26 11.34
C GLY A 193 -6.13 23.32 10.38
N LYS A 194 -5.65 23.39 9.13
CA LYS A 194 -6.15 24.34 8.13
C LYS A 194 -7.42 23.81 7.45
N THR A 195 -8.39 24.70 7.29
CA THR A 195 -9.62 24.41 6.55
C THR A 195 -9.53 25.02 5.16
N ILE A 196 -9.65 24.19 4.11
CA ILE A 196 -9.51 24.60 2.71
C ILE A 196 -10.80 24.33 1.94
N VAL A 197 -11.18 25.28 1.07
CA VAL A 197 -12.30 25.11 0.12
C VAL A 197 -11.75 25.11 -1.29
N ILE A 198 -12.15 24.15 -2.11
CA ILE A 198 -11.78 24.08 -3.53
C ILE A 198 -12.91 24.63 -4.36
N THR A 199 -12.60 25.55 -5.31
CA THR A 199 -13.57 26.14 -6.25
C THR A 199 -13.00 26.29 -7.64
N GLY A 200 -13.85 26.29 -8.66
CA GLY A 200 -13.43 26.38 -10.06
C GLY A 200 -12.90 25.08 -10.64
N THR A 201 -12.41 25.16 -11.89
CA THR A 201 -11.80 24.06 -12.64
C THR A 201 -10.30 24.05 -12.42
N LEU A 202 -9.78 22.96 -11.86
CA LEU A 202 -8.36 22.76 -11.61
C LEU A 202 -7.69 22.06 -12.80
N ALA A 203 -6.38 22.17 -12.91
CA ALA A 203 -5.59 21.46 -13.92
C ALA A 203 -5.57 19.93 -13.65
N ARG A 204 -5.73 19.54 -12.38
CA ARG A 204 -5.78 18.13 -11.94
C ARG A 204 -7.19 17.73 -11.48
N PRO A 205 -7.55 16.43 -11.51
CA PRO A 205 -8.84 15.97 -11.00
C PRO A 205 -9.07 16.42 -9.55
N ARG A 206 -10.26 16.98 -9.30
CA ARG A 206 -10.63 17.55 -7.99
C ARG A 206 -10.43 16.59 -6.82
N GLU A 207 -10.77 15.31 -7.00
CA GLU A 207 -10.62 14.29 -5.97
C GLU A 207 -9.14 14.00 -5.66
N ALA A 208 -8.26 14.07 -6.67
CA ALA A 208 -6.81 13.92 -6.47
C ALA A 208 -6.24 15.10 -5.65
N VAL A 209 -6.65 16.34 -5.96
CA VAL A 209 -6.24 17.52 -5.21
C VAL A 209 -6.78 17.49 -3.78
N LYS A 210 -8.03 17.06 -3.59
CA LYS A 210 -8.63 16.89 -2.27
C LYS A 210 -7.86 15.87 -1.44
N ALA A 211 -7.57 14.69 -1.99
CA ALA A 211 -6.80 13.64 -1.31
C ALA A 211 -5.40 14.14 -0.91
N GLN A 212 -4.74 14.90 -1.78
CA GLN A 212 -3.45 15.52 -1.48
C GLN A 212 -3.54 16.50 -0.30
N LEU A 213 -4.53 17.40 -0.29
CA LEU A 213 -4.71 18.37 0.80
C LEU A 213 -4.98 17.67 2.14
N GLU A 214 -5.81 16.63 2.12
CA GLU A 214 -6.12 15.83 3.31
C GLU A 214 -4.90 15.07 3.81
N SER A 215 -4.04 14.56 2.94
CA SER A 215 -2.76 13.91 3.33
C SER A 215 -1.78 14.87 3.98
N LEU A 216 -1.83 16.16 3.61
CA LEU A 216 -1.03 17.25 4.21
C LEU A 216 -1.62 17.79 5.52
N GLY A 217 -2.70 17.20 6.01
CA GLY A 217 -3.35 17.54 7.28
C GLY A 217 -4.48 18.57 7.17
N ALA A 218 -4.85 19.03 5.96
CA ALA A 218 -5.93 19.97 5.77
C ALA A 218 -7.31 19.32 5.89
N LYS A 219 -8.27 20.08 6.39
CA LYS A 219 -9.70 19.75 6.32
C LYS A 219 -10.33 20.36 5.08
N VAL A 220 -10.72 19.55 4.09
CA VAL A 220 -11.37 20.07 2.88
C VAL A 220 -12.88 20.13 3.08
N THR A 221 -13.47 21.33 2.85
CA THR A 221 -14.90 21.58 3.02
C THR A 221 -15.57 22.10 1.76
N GLY A 222 -16.90 21.94 1.67
CA GLY A 222 -17.66 22.31 0.48
C GLY A 222 -18.09 23.79 0.44
N SER A 223 -18.02 24.53 1.56
CA SER A 223 -18.53 25.91 1.68
C SER A 223 -17.55 26.83 2.37
N VAL A 224 -17.45 28.06 1.89
CA VAL A 224 -16.61 29.12 2.50
C VAL A 224 -17.33 29.73 3.72
N SER A 225 -16.60 29.87 4.81
CA SER A 225 -17.04 30.47 6.08
C SER A 225 -15.90 31.22 6.73
N GLY A 226 -16.18 31.96 7.80
CA GLY A 226 -15.14 32.64 8.60
C GLY A 226 -14.13 31.72 9.29
N ARG A 227 -14.29 30.39 9.16
CA ARG A 227 -13.34 29.36 9.64
C ARG A 227 -12.51 28.76 8.50
N THR A 228 -12.66 29.28 7.28
CA THR A 228 -11.89 28.81 6.10
C THR A 228 -10.58 29.56 6.09
N ASP A 229 -9.44 28.86 6.09
CA ASP A 229 -8.12 29.47 6.04
C ASP A 229 -7.71 29.83 4.62
N TYR A 230 -8.01 28.94 3.65
CA TYR A 230 -7.65 29.12 2.26
C TYR A 230 -8.79 28.73 1.31
N VAL A 231 -8.89 29.44 0.20
CA VAL A 231 -9.72 29.02 -0.94
C VAL A 231 -8.78 28.74 -2.11
N LEU A 232 -8.70 27.47 -2.51
CA LEU A 232 -7.98 27.05 -3.71
C LEU A 232 -8.89 27.30 -4.92
N ALA A 233 -8.54 28.29 -5.72
CA ALA A 233 -9.31 28.74 -6.86
C ALA A 233 -8.65 28.31 -8.17
N GLY A 234 -9.36 27.48 -8.96
CA GLY A 234 -9.03 27.19 -10.34
C GLY A 234 -9.69 28.17 -11.33
N ALA A 235 -9.64 27.86 -12.61
CA ALA A 235 -10.30 28.64 -13.64
C ALA A 235 -11.84 28.68 -13.41
N GLU A 236 -12.48 29.79 -13.76
CA GLU A 236 -13.91 29.99 -13.62
C GLU A 236 -14.45 29.81 -12.20
N ALA A 237 -13.69 30.20 -11.19
CA ALA A 237 -14.13 30.16 -9.81
C ALA A 237 -15.28 31.14 -9.58
N GLY A 238 -16.47 30.59 -9.31
CA GLY A 238 -17.73 31.36 -9.18
C GLY A 238 -17.95 31.94 -7.76
N SER A 239 -19.20 31.95 -7.31
CA SER A 239 -19.67 32.59 -6.07
C SER A 239 -18.88 32.26 -4.78
N LYS A 240 -18.18 31.15 -4.73
CA LYS A 240 -17.30 30.81 -3.58
C LYS A 240 -16.07 31.70 -3.53
N LEU A 241 -15.55 32.15 -4.68
CA LEU A 241 -14.44 33.10 -4.74
C LEU A 241 -14.86 34.48 -4.25
N GLU A 242 -16.04 34.95 -4.69
CA GLU A 242 -16.61 36.22 -4.22
C GLU A 242 -16.80 36.19 -2.71
N LYS A 243 -17.42 35.13 -2.21
CA LYS A 243 -17.62 34.96 -0.78
C LYS A 243 -16.30 34.90 0.03
N ALA A 244 -15.26 34.33 -0.55
CA ALA A 244 -13.94 34.32 0.10
C ALA A 244 -13.38 35.72 0.23
N ARG A 245 -13.50 36.54 -0.79
CA ARG A 245 -13.08 37.94 -0.79
C ARG A 245 -13.88 38.78 0.23
N ASP A 246 -15.21 38.59 0.28
CA ASP A 246 -16.07 39.30 1.24
C ASP A 246 -15.74 38.95 2.70
N LEU A 247 -15.28 37.72 2.94
CA LEU A 247 -14.90 37.24 4.27
C LEU A 247 -13.42 37.44 4.60
N GLY A 248 -12.62 38.03 3.68
CA GLY A 248 -11.19 38.23 3.87
C GLY A 248 -10.40 36.89 3.91
N VAL A 249 -10.93 35.80 3.32
CA VAL A 249 -10.25 34.52 3.28
C VAL A 249 -9.20 34.54 2.18
N ARG A 250 -7.98 34.09 2.50
CA ARG A 250 -6.87 34.04 1.54
C ARG A 250 -7.19 33.11 0.37
N VAL A 251 -7.10 33.65 -0.84
CA VAL A 251 -7.28 32.89 -2.09
C VAL A 251 -5.91 32.50 -2.61
N ILE A 252 -5.74 31.23 -2.99
CA ILE A 252 -4.52 30.65 -3.52
C ILE A 252 -4.85 29.90 -4.82
N ASP A 253 -3.88 29.79 -5.72
CA ASP A 253 -3.93 28.94 -6.90
C ASP A 253 -3.13 27.63 -6.69
N GLU A 254 -3.03 26.78 -7.74
CA GLU A 254 -2.28 25.53 -7.66
C GLU A 254 -0.77 25.74 -7.52
N ALA A 255 -0.22 26.86 -7.99
CA ALA A 255 1.20 27.21 -7.84
C ALA A 255 1.49 27.69 -6.42
N ASP A 256 0.63 28.55 -5.86
CA ASP A 256 0.70 28.99 -4.47
C ASP A 256 0.59 27.82 -3.49
N LEU A 257 -0.28 26.84 -3.81
CA LEU A 257 -0.41 25.62 -3.01
C LEU A 257 0.92 24.83 -3.00
N ALA A 258 1.59 24.72 -4.14
CA ALA A 258 2.89 24.04 -4.22
C ALA A 258 3.95 24.76 -3.36
N ALA A 259 3.98 26.09 -3.38
CA ALA A 259 4.88 26.89 -2.56
C ALA A 259 4.59 26.76 -1.05
N LEU A 260 3.32 26.73 -0.66
CA LEU A 260 2.87 26.51 0.73
C LEU A 260 3.31 25.13 1.26
N VAL A 261 3.29 24.11 0.42
CA VAL A 261 3.68 22.74 0.78
C VAL A 261 5.19 22.60 0.92
N THR A 262 5.98 23.35 0.11
CA THR A 262 7.46 23.30 0.12
C THR A 262 8.09 24.25 1.12
N GLY A 263 7.31 25.03 1.88
CA GLY A 263 7.81 26.00 2.84
C GLY A 263 8.50 27.24 2.21
N GLN A 264 8.36 27.42 0.90
CA GLN A 264 8.81 28.61 0.19
C GLN A 264 7.69 29.66 0.24
N GLU A 265 7.73 30.57 1.21
CA GLU A 265 6.85 31.73 1.21
C GLU A 265 7.12 32.56 -0.05
N SER A 266 6.18 32.58 -0.98
CA SER A 266 6.18 33.59 -2.04
C SER A 266 5.97 34.95 -1.39
N SER A 267 6.99 35.77 -1.42
CA SER A 267 6.92 37.20 -1.04
C SER A 267 5.84 37.86 -1.91
N GLY A 268 4.64 37.97 -1.34
CA GLY A 268 3.53 38.69 -1.97
C GLY A 268 3.94 40.11 -2.23
N GLN A 269 3.88 40.55 -3.47
CA GLN A 269 3.84 41.94 -3.82
C GLN A 269 2.45 42.52 -3.46
N ASP A 270 2.50 43.70 -2.83
CA ASP A 270 1.38 44.61 -2.56
C ASP A 270 0.46 44.89 -3.75
#